data_8461da02a258dccb2b39d0aeb8581c69
#
_entry.id   8461da02a258dccb2b39d0aeb8581c69
#
_cell.length_a   1.000
_cell.length_b   1.000
_cell.length_c   1.000
_cell.angle_alpha   90.00
_cell.angle_beta   90.00
_cell.angle_gamma   90.00
#
_symmetry.space_group_name_H-M   'P 1'
#
loop_
_entity.id
_entity.type
_entity.pdbx_description
1 polymer ?
#
loop_
_entity_poly.entity_id
_entity_poly.type
_entity_poly.pdbx_seq_one_letter_code
_entity_poly.pdbx_strand_id
1 'polypeptide(L)'
;LAGFLPPETGSEFLGCLAKAILETLAIATAGMTLAFVIALPLAYLASGAAREKPTLNPFTRSLLTILRGIPELVWALIFVRVFGLGPAAGVLALGLTYGGMLAKVYAEILESVDAAPARALRHNGAGRPLAILYGLIPQASKELASYTVYRWECAIRASVVMGFVGAGGLGQLMDQAMKMLNGGEAASILLAFMVLVFAADGLSGWLRRALDTPPANRASPFGWRSTLLGLALVAGVIASFNFLEIGLKSLLTVTAAKSISEFVVEFFPPDSSAEWLAKVAKGIWETLAISVVGTLLAAIAGLLLALPRWRAPFSFILNTLRSVPELVWATITALAVGLGPFAGALALALHTTGVLGRLYAEALDNAPSAPGGALRLAGAPGSLAFLYGTLPGAAPQLIAYTLYRWEMNIRMAAILGFVGAGGLGQLLYFELSLFHHAQASTVIIAMLALSIAVDQSSAWLRRKMR
;
A
#
# COMPACT_ATOMS: atom_id res chain seq x y z
N LEU A 1 -4.40 -14.68 24.49
CA LEU A 1 -3.84 -15.62 23.49
C LEU A 1 -4.47 -17.02 23.57
N ALA A 2 -4.80 -17.53 24.77
CA ALA A 2 -5.47 -18.83 24.91
C ALA A 2 -6.84 -18.90 24.21
N GLY A 3 -7.58 -17.79 24.11
CA GLY A 3 -8.86 -17.71 23.40
C GLY A 3 -8.78 -17.81 21.87
N PHE A 4 -7.57 -17.78 21.28
CA PHE A 4 -7.35 -17.96 19.83
C PHE A 4 -7.14 -19.42 19.42
N LEU A 5 -7.11 -20.36 20.36
CA LEU A 5 -6.90 -21.78 20.13
C LEU A 5 -8.03 -22.59 20.77
N PRO A 6 -8.59 -23.61 20.06
CA PRO A 6 -8.29 -23.99 18.68
C PRO A 6 -8.94 -23.06 17.64
N PRO A 7 -8.41 -22.99 16.39
CA PRO A 7 -9.07 -22.31 15.29
C PRO A 7 -10.44 -22.93 15.00
N GLU A 8 -11.42 -22.09 14.62
CA GLU A 8 -12.76 -22.53 14.24
C GLU A 8 -12.73 -23.26 12.89
N THR A 9 -13.33 -24.47 12.84
CA THR A 9 -13.35 -25.34 11.64
C THR A 9 -14.74 -25.81 11.27
N GLY A 10 -15.79 -25.22 11.84
CA GLY A 10 -17.17 -25.55 11.53
C GLY A 10 -17.48 -25.33 10.03
N SER A 11 -18.24 -26.24 9.42
CA SER A 11 -18.52 -26.21 7.97
C SER A 11 -19.24 -24.93 7.53
N GLU A 12 -20.14 -24.38 8.34
CA GLU A 12 -20.83 -23.12 8.05
C GLU A 12 -19.86 -21.94 8.06
N PHE A 13 -18.99 -21.87 9.07
CA PHE A 13 -17.97 -20.84 9.17
C PHE A 13 -16.96 -20.92 8.02
N LEU A 14 -16.50 -22.12 7.65
CA LEU A 14 -15.61 -22.32 6.50
C LEU A 14 -16.24 -21.87 5.18
N GLY A 15 -17.57 -22.06 5.02
CA GLY A 15 -18.31 -21.52 3.89
C GLY A 15 -18.29 -19.98 3.83
N CYS A 16 -18.54 -19.32 4.96
CA CYS A 16 -18.43 -17.86 5.08
C CYS A 16 -17.01 -17.38 4.83
N LEU A 17 -16.01 -18.08 5.36
CA LEU A 17 -14.58 -17.78 5.18
C LEU A 17 -14.17 -17.87 3.71
N ALA A 18 -14.59 -18.92 3.00
CA ALA A 18 -14.31 -19.08 1.57
C ALA A 18 -14.94 -17.96 0.73
N LYS A 19 -16.19 -17.59 1.04
CA LYS A 19 -16.85 -16.44 0.40
C LYS A 19 -16.10 -15.15 0.65
N ALA A 20 -15.67 -14.88 1.88
CA ALA A 20 -14.91 -13.68 2.26
C ALA A 20 -13.54 -13.62 1.56
N ILE A 21 -12.85 -14.75 1.34
CA ILE A 21 -11.62 -14.84 0.56
C ILE A 21 -11.88 -14.43 -0.89
N LEU A 22 -12.90 -14.99 -1.53
CA LEU A 22 -13.26 -14.66 -2.91
C LEU A 22 -13.66 -13.20 -3.05
N GLU A 23 -14.41 -12.67 -2.09
CA GLU A 23 -14.81 -11.26 -2.06
C GLU A 23 -13.58 -10.32 -1.94
N THR A 24 -12.63 -10.67 -1.08
CA THR A 24 -11.35 -9.92 -0.94
C THR A 24 -10.58 -9.88 -2.26
N LEU A 25 -10.44 -11.03 -2.93
CA LEU A 25 -9.78 -11.12 -4.25
C LEU A 25 -10.54 -10.34 -5.32
N ALA A 26 -11.85 -10.43 -5.32
CA ALA A 26 -12.70 -9.74 -6.28
C ALA A 26 -12.63 -8.21 -6.08
N ILE A 27 -12.68 -7.71 -4.84
CA ILE A 27 -12.51 -6.28 -4.52
C ILE A 27 -11.14 -5.78 -4.99
N ALA A 28 -10.07 -6.51 -4.69
CA ALA A 28 -8.72 -6.16 -5.11
C ALA A 28 -8.59 -6.11 -6.65
N THR A 29 -9.15 -7.10 -7.35
CA THR A 29 -9.07 -7.20 -8.81
C THR A 29 -9.92 -6.13 -9.51
N ALA A 30 -11.16 -5.94 -9.07
CA ALA A 30 -12.05 -4.90 -9.60
C ALA A 30 -11.52 -3.50 -9.32
N GLY A 31 -11.03 -3.26 -8.08
CA GLY A 31 -10.42 -1.99 -7.68
C GLY A 31 -9.15 -1.67 -8.47
N MET A 32 -8.28 -2.67 -8.71
CA MET A 32 -7.09 -2.49 -9.56
C MET A 32 -7.44 -2.25 -11.03
N THR A 33 -8.51 -2.87 -11.53
CA THR A 33 -9.00 -2.60 -12.89
C THR A 33 -9.46 -1.15 -13.02
N LEU A 34 -10.24 -0.68 -12.06
CA LEU A 34 -10.67 0.72 -12.01
C LEU A 34 -9.47 1.67 -11.87
N ALA A 35 -8.51 1.33 -11.00
CA ALA A 35 -7.26 2.09 -10.83
C ALA A 35 -6.48 2.19 -12.14
N PHE A 36 -6.37 1.10 -12.90
CA PHE A 36 -5.70 1.07 -14.20
C PHE A 36 -6.39 1.99 -15.21
N VAL A 37 -7.74 1.94 -15.29
CA VAL A 37 -8.52 2.81 -16.18
C VAL A 37 -8.34 4.29 -15.83
N ILE A 38 -8.33 4.64 -14.53
CA ILE A 38 -8.08 6.01 -14.05
C ILE A 38 -6.62 6.43 -14.31
N ALA A 39 -5.68 5.51 -14.11
CA ALA A 39 -4.25 5.81 -14.22
C ALA A 39 -3.81 6.15 -15.65
N LEU A 40 -4.37 5.53 -16.69
CA LEU A 40 -3.95 5.74 -18.06
C LEU A 40 -4.06 7.22 -18.51
N PRO A 41 -5.23 7.89 -18.41
CA PRO A 41 -5.34 9.28 -18.80
C PRO A 41 -4.52 10.21 -17.89
N LEU A 42 -4.46 9.93 -16.58
CA LEU A 42 -3.70 10.74 -15.65
C LEU A 42 -2.18 10.62 -15.88
N ALA A 43 -1.67 9.43 -16.18
CA ALA A 43 -0.27 9.22 -16.54
C ALA A 43 0.10 9.95 -17.84
N TYR A 44 -0.78 9.88 -18.85
CA TYR A 44 -0.62 10.61 -20.09
C TYR A 44 -0.53 12.13 -19.87
N LEU A 45 -1.38 12.68 -19.00
CA LEU A 45 -1.40 14.11 -18.68
C LEU A 45 -0.21 14.52 -17.81
N ALA A 46 0.20 13.66 -16.86
CA ALA A 46 1.29 13.94 -15.93
C ALA A 46 2.67 13.79 -16.56
N SER A 47 2.83 12.84 -17.50
CA SER A 47 4.12 12.58 -18.17
C SER A 47 4.56 13.75 -19.05
N GLY A 48 5.84 14.14 -18.93
CA GLY A 48 6.54 15.03 -19.86
C GLY A 48 6.99 14.36 -21.13
N ALA A 49 6.90 13.04 -21.22
CA ALA A 49 7.40 12.25 -22.35
C ALA A 49 6.70 12.63 -23.66
N ALA A 50 7.48 12.66 -24.75
CA ALA A 50 7.05 13.05 -26.11
C ALA A 50 6.42 14.45 -26.21
N ARG A 51 6.69 15.37 -25.27
CA ARG A 51 6.35 16.80 -25.38
C ARG A 51 7.48 17.57 -26.03
N GLU A 52 7.15 18.62 -26.79
CA GLU A 52 8.13 19.54 -27.38
C GLU A 52 8.84 20.39 -26.33
N LYS A 53 8.10 20.79 -25.29
CA LYS A 53 8.66 21.41 -24.09
C LYS A 53 8.30 20.53 -22.88
N PRO A 54 9.26 20.14 -22.06
CA PRO A 54 9.02 19.30 -20.88
C PRO A 54 8.36 20.11 -19.74
N THR A 55 7.34 20.92 -20.06
CA THR A 55 6.54 21.59 -19.04
C THR A 55 5.60 20.56 -18.42
N LEU A 56 5.92 20.18 -17.22
CA LEU A 56 5.09 19.34 -16.37
C LEU A 56 3.77 20.06 -16.12
N ASN A 57 2.66 19.35 -16.24
CA ASN A 57 1.38 19.94 -15.85
C ASN A 57 1.30 19.97 -14.31
N PRO A 58 1.52 21.13 -13.64
CA PRO A 58 1.57 21.22 -12.19
C PRO A 58 0.23 20.83 -11.55
N PHE A 59 -0.88 21.12 -12.22
CA PHE A 59 -2.21 20.75 -11.75
C PHE A 59 -2.38 19.23 -11.65
N THR A 60 -2.03 18.50 -12.71
CA THR A 60 -2.15 17.02 -12.70
C THR A 60 -1.24 16.40 -11.62
N ARG A 61 -0.03 16.91 -11.46
CA ARG A 61 0.89 16.41 -10.40
C ARG A 61 0.38 16.72 -8.99
N SER A 62 -0.21 17.88 -8.78
CA SER A 62 -0.84 18.22 -7.49
C SER A 62 -2.03 17.30 -7.22
N LEU A 63 -2.89 17.07 -8.22
CA LEU A 63 -3.99 16.11 -8.13
C LEU A 63 -3.50 14.72 -7.76
N LEU A 64 -2.47 14.19 -8.43
CA LEU A 64 -1.89 12.89 -8.09
C LEU A 64 -1.32 12.86 -6.67
N THR A 65 -0.77 13.97 -6.19
CA THR A 65 -0.26 14.07 -4.81
C THR A 65 -1.40 14.02 -3.80
N ILE A 66 -2.53 14.66 -4.07
CA ILE A 66 -3.73 14.59 -3.21
C ILE A 66 -4.31 13.18 -3.20
N LEU A 67 -4.54 12.58 -4.39
CA LEU A 67 -5.14 11.25 -4.50
C LEU A 67 -4.36 10.17 -3.74
N ARG A 68 -3.03 10.22 -3.78
CA ARG A 68 -2.16 9.26 -3.10
C ARG A 68 -1.83 9.66 -1.65
N GLY A 69 -2.01 10.93 -1.30
CA GLY A 69 -1.70 11.46 0.03
C GLY A 69 -2.76 11.06 1.07
N ILE A 70 -3.99 10.88 0.64
CA ILE A 70 -5.09 10.39 1.47
C ILE A 70 -5.03 8.85 1.48
N PRO A 71 -4.94 8.21 2.68
CA PRO A 71 -4.95 6.75 2.79
C PRO A 71 -6.22 6.12 2.19
N GLU A 72 -6.08 4.92 1.62
CA GLU A 72 -7.19 4.17 1.02
C GLU A 72 -8.35 3.90 1.98
N LEU A 73 -8.05 3.72 3.27
CA LEU A 73 -9.06 3.51 4.29
C LEU A 73 -9.96 4.72 4.50
N VAL A 74 -9.40 5.94 4.40
CA VAL A 74 -10.18 7.18 4.48
C VAL A 74 -11.15 7.28 3.31
N TRP A 75 -10.69 6.96 2.10
CA TRP A 75 -11.55 6.88 0.93
C TRP A 75 -12.63 5.83 1.09
N ALA A 76 -12.27 4.63 1.61
CA ALA A 76 -13.24 3.57 1.86
C ALA A 76 -14.32 4.03 2.85
N LEU A 77 -13.94 4.71 3.93
CA LEU A 77 -14.89 5.22 4.90
C LEU A 77 -15.84 6.26 4.30
N ILE A 78 -15.32 7.18 3.49
CA ILE A 78 -16.12 8.16 2.75
C ILE A 78 -17.13 7.44 1.83
N PHE A 79 -16.67 6.48 1.04
CA PHE A 79 -17.53 5.77 0.10
C PHE A 79 -18.54 4.85 0.80
N VAL A 80 -18.19 4.27 1.93
CA VAL A 80 -19.16 3.52 2.77
C VAL A 80 -20.27 4.43 3.27
N ARG A 81 -19.96 5.68 3.60
CA ARG A 81 -21.00 6.66 4.01
C ARG A 81 -21.91 7.09 2.87
N VAL A 82 -21.40 7.21 1.66
CA VAL A 82 -22.16 7.63 0.47
C VAL A 82 -22.98 6.49 -0.13
N PHE A 83 -22.35 5.31 -0.29
CA PHE A 83 -22.93 4.18 -1.01
C PHE A 83 -23.43 3.05 -0.11
N GLY A 84 -23.21 3.14 1.20
CA GLY A 84 -23.53 2.09 2.15
C GLY A 84 -22.37 1.08 2.32
N LEU A 85 -22.59 0.14 3.25
CA LEU A 85 -21.66 -0.97 3.52
C LEU A 85 -21.63 -1.90 2.30
N GLY A 86 -20.45 -2.39 1.95
CA GLY A 86 -20.30 -3.39 0.91
C GLY A 86 -19.09 -3.19 0.01
N PRO A 87 -18.85 -4.15 -0.91
CA PRO A 87 -17.65 -4.22 -1.73
C PRO A 87 -17.47 -3.05 -2.71
N ALA A 88 -18.56 -2.38 -3.11
CA ALA A 88 -18.52 -1.24 -4.02
C ALA A 88 -17.67 -0.09 -3.45
N ALA A 89 -17.80 0.20 -2.16
CA ALA A 89 -17.00 1.23 -1.48
C ALA A 89 -15.51 0.89 -1.50
N GLY A 90 -15.15 -0.39 -1.27
CA GLY A 90 -13.77 -0.87 -1.36
C GLY A 90 -13.18 -0.76 -2.76
N VAL A 91 -13.94 -1.14 -3.78
CA VAL A 91 -13.52 -1.03 -5.20
C VAL A 91 -13.27 0.42 -5.60
N LEU A 92 -14.15 1.35 -5.20
CA LEU A 92 -13.99 2.79 -5.49
C LEU A 92 -12.78 3.38 -4.75
N ALA A 93 -12.60 3.04 -3.48
CA ALA A 93 -11.47 3.51 -2.67
C ALA A 93 -10.13 3.05 -3.24
N LEU A 94 -10.01 1.76 -3.57
CA LEU A 94 -8.83 1.22 -4.26
C LEU A 94 -8.63 1.88 -5.61
N GLY A 95 -9.69 1.97 -6.42
CA GLY A 95 -9.63 2.56 -7.75
C GLY A 95 -9.04 3.96 -7.72
N LEU A 96 -9.49 4.78 -6.79
CA LEU A 96 -9.07 6.18 -6.68
C LEU A 96 -7.62 6.30 -6.15
N THR A 97 -7.32 5.65 -5.03
CA THR A 97 -5.99 5.73 -4.40
C THR A 97 -4.91 5.11 -5.27
N TYR A 98 -5.14 3.88 -5.73
CA TYR A 98 -4.17 3.18 -6.56
C TYR A 98 -4.12 3.75 -7.98
N GLY A 99 -5.22 4.34 -8.48
CA GLY A 99 -5.22 5.11 -9.73
C GLY A 99 -4.23 6.27 -9.71
N GLY A 100 -4.25 7.05 -8.62
CA GLY A 100 -3.26 8.11 -8.40
C GLY A 100 -1.81 7.60 -8.28
N MET A 101 -1.62 6.48 -7.58
CA MET A 101 -0.29 5.86 -7.42
C MET A 101 0.23 5.28 -8.74
N LEU A 102 -0.59 4.53 -9.47
CA LEU A 102 -0.23 3.98 -10.78
C LEU A 102 0.08 5.08 -11.78
N ALA A 103 -0.77 6.12 -11.85
CA ALA A 103 -0.58 7.22 -12.78
C ALA A 103 0.76 7.92 -12.61
N LYS A 104 1.16 8.17 -11.34
CA LYS A 104 2.45 8.78 -11.05
C LYS A 104 3.60 7.92 -11.53
N VAL A 105 3.62 6.64 -11.14
CA VAL A 105 4.73 5.73 -11.49
C VAL A 105 4.75 5.43 -12.98
N TYR A 106 3.59 5.30 -13.61
CA TYR A 106 3.53 5.14 -15.07
C TYR A 106 4.10 6.35 -15.81
N ALA A 107 3.82 7.58 -15.33
CA ALA A 107 4.43 8.77 -15.89
C ALA A 107 5.97 8.75 -15.74
N GLU A 108 6.48 8.36 -14.57
CA GLU A 108 7.92 8.24 -14.30
C GLU A 108 8.57 7.15 -15.16
N ILE A 109 7.94 5.99 -15.34
CA ILE A 109 8.42 4.92 -16.23
C ILE A 109 8.47 5.41 -17.69
N LEU A 110 7.41 6.09 -18.17
CA LEU A 110 7.39 6.63 -19.53
C LEU A 110 8.44 7.73 -19.76
N GLU A 111 8.86 8.42 -18.70
CA GLU A 111 9.93 9.43 -18.76
C GLU A 111 11.33 8.80 -18.68
N SER A 112 11.47 7.58 -18.14
CA SER A 112 12.76 6.90 -17.95
C SER A 112 13.24 6.15 -19.18
N VAL A 113 12.35 5.77 -20.10
CA VAL A 113 12.72 5.05 -21.34
C VAL A 113 13.27 5.97 -22.41
N ASP A 114 14.01 5.39 -23.40
CA ASP A 114 14.57 6.18 -24.49
C ASP A 114 13.47 6.90 -25.31
N ALA A 115 13.55 8.21 -25.34
CA ALA A 115 12.60 9.05 -26.07
C ALA A 115 12.88 9.14 -27.58
N ALA A 116 13.99 8.59 -28.09
CA ALA A 116 14.36 8.72 -29.50
C ALA A 116 13.30 8.18 -30.46
N PRO A 117 12.70 6.98 -30.28
CA PRO A 117 11.64 6.49 -31.17
C PRO A 117 10.39 7.38 -31.17
N ALA A 118 9.99 7.88 -29.99
CA ALA A 118 8.83 8.77 -29.91
C ALA A 118 9.11 10.13 -30.57
N ARG A 119 10.31 10.68 -30.42
CA ARG A 119 10.73 11.90 -31.11
C ARG A 119 10.74 11.72 -32.63
N ALA A 120 11.27 10.60 -33.15
CA ALA A 120 11.26 10.30 -34.57
C ALA A 120 9.82 10.27 -35.11
N LEU A 121 8.88 9.62 -34.43
CA LEU A 121 7.46 9.63 -34.80
C LEU A 121 6.87 11.05 -34.82
N ARG A 122 7.20 11.86 -33.82
CA ARG A 122 6.76 13.27 -33.72
C ARG A 122 7.29 14.11 -34.87
N HIS A 123 8.57 13.96 -35.25
CA HIS A 123 9.17 14.66 -36.37
C HIS A 123 8.53 14.26 -37.71
N ASN A 124 8.01 13.04 -37.82
CA ASN A 124 7.24 12.57 -39.00
C ASN A 124 5.74 12.93 -38.91
N GLY A 125 5.34 13.86 -38.03
CA GLY A 125 3.97 14.37 -37.94
C GLY A 125 3.01 13.55 -37.10
N ALA A 126 3.45 12.48 -36.41
CA ALA A 126 2.59 11.71 -35.52
C ALA A 126 2.13 12.56 -34.34
N GLY A 127 0.86 12.43 -33.96
CA GLY A 127 0.33 13.03 -32.72
C GLY A 127 1.01 12.45 -31.47
N ARG A 128 0.98 13.20 -30.33
CA ARG A 128 1.58 12.75 -29.06
C ARG A 128 1.05 11.38 -28.59
N PRO A 129 -0.27 11.06 -28.66
CA PRO A 129 -0.77 9.75 -28.26
C PRO A 129 -0.13 8.59 -29.05
N LEU A 130 -0.01 8.76 -30.39
CA LEU A 130 0.60 7.76 -31.25
C LEU A 130 2.11 7.61 -30.97
N ALA A 131 2.81 8.72 -30.74
CA ALA A 131 4.23 8.67 -30.37
C ALA A 131 4.48 7.93 -29.04
N ILE A 132 3.60 8.10 -28.05
CA ILE A 132 3.67 7.34 -26.79
C ILE A 132 3.34 5.88 -27.03
N LEU A 133 2.22 5.59 -27.73
CA LEU A 133 1.73 4.23 -27.96
C LEU A 133 2.73 3.36 -28.69
N TYR A 134 3.35 3.87 -29.76
CA TYR A 134 4.26 3.11 -30.61
C TYR A 134 5.74 3.34 -30.30
N GLY A 135 6.10 4.46 -29.69
CA GLY A 135 7.49 4.80 -29.38
C GLY A 135 7.94 4.48 -27.97
N LEU A 136 7.08 4.66 -26.95
CA LEU A 136 7.45 4.49 -25.56
C LEU A 136 6.84 3.23 -24.91
N ILE A 137 5.54 2.96 -25.10
CA ILE A 137 4.87 1.83 -24.46
C ILE A 137 5.53 0.48 -24.76
N PRO A 138 6.00 0.16 -25.99
CA PRO A 138 6.66 -1.12 -26.25
C PRO A 138 7.91 -1.32 -25.41
N GLN A 139 8.67 -0.25 -25.14
CA GLN A 139 9.87 -0.27 -24.30
C GLN A 139 9.52 -0.38 -22.80
N ALA A 140 8.49 0.37 -22.37
CA ALA A 140 8.04 0.47 -20.99
C ALA A 140 7.15 -0.71 -20.54
N SER A 141 6.63 -1.52 -21.47
CA SER A 141 5.55 -2.49 -21.25
C SER A 141 5.85 -3.49 -20.14
N LYS A 142 7.07 -4.00 -20.06
CA LYS A 142 7.49 -4.95 -19.01
C LYS A 142 7.45 -4.31 -17.63
N GLU A 143 7.99 -3.10 -17.51
CA GLU A 143 8.06 -2.39 -16.24
C GLU A 143 6.68 -1.94 -15.78
N LEU A 144 5.85 -1.44 -16.71
CA LEU A 144 4.45 -1.10 -16.44
C LEU A 144 3.66 -2.32 -15.96
N ALA A 145 3.78 -3.46 -16.66
CA ALA A 145 3.09 -4.70 -16.29
C ALA A 145 3.60 -5.24 -14.94
N SER A 146 4.91 -5.29 -14.73
CA SER A 146 5.52 -5.75 -13.48
C SER A 146 5.05 -4.90 -12.27
N TYR A 147 5.01 -3.58 -12.43
CA TYR A 147 4.52 -2.68 -11.40
C TYR A 147 3.02 -2.86 -11.14
N THR A 148 2.22 -3.07 -12.19
CA THR A 148 0.77 -3.33 -12.05
C THR A 148 0.51 -4.61 -11.25
N VAL A 149 1.23 -5.70 -11.57
CA VAL A 149 1.13 -6.98 -10.85
C VAL A 149 1.55 -6.81 -9.38
N TYR A 150 2.64 -6.09 -9.12
CA TYR A 150 3.07 -5.77 -7.75
C TYR A 150 1.99 -4.98 -6.99
N ARG A 151 1.35 -4.01 -7.65
CA ARG A 151 0.29 -3.22 -7.03
C ARG A 151 -0.99 -4.02 -6.78
N TRP A 152 -1.30 -4.98 -7.63
CA TRP A 152 -2.41 -5.90 -7.41
C TRP A 152 -2.19 -6.76 -6.15
N GLU A 153 -0.99 -7.27 -5.93
CA GLU A 153 -0.60 -7.95 -4.68
C GLU A 153 -0.81 -7.04 -3.45
N CYS A 154 -0.38 -5.78 -3.53
CA CYS A 154 -0.61 -4.81 -2.46
C CYS A 154 -2.11 -4.51 -2.26
N ALA A 155 -2.91 -4.49 -3.33
CA ALA A 155 -4.35 -4.25 -3.28
C ALA A 155 -5.11 -5.35 -2.53
N ILE A 156 -4.66 -6.61 -2.60
CA ILE A 156 -5.23 -7.71 -1.81
C ILE A 156 -5.08 -7.43 -0.31
N ARG A 157 -3.92 -6.97 0.13
CA ARG A 157 -3.70 -6.59 1.53
C ARG A 157 -4.53 -5.36 1.93
N ALA A 158 -4.60 -4.36 1.08
CA ALA A 158 -5.39 -3.15 1.32
C ALA A 158 -6.90 -3.43 1.36
N SER A 159 -7.41 -4.37 0.56
CA SER A 159 -8.84 -4.74 0.58
C SER A 159 -9.25 -5.34 1.94
N VAL A 160 -8.36 -6.12 2.58
CA VAL A 160 -8.60 -6.60 3.96
C VAL A 160 -8.66 -5.44 4.94
N VAL A 161 -7.74 -4.48 4.83
CA VAL A 161 -7.73 -3.28 5.69
C VAL A 161 -9.03 -2.49 5.54
N MET A 162 -9.54 -2.31 4.34
CA MET A 162 -10.80 -1.59 4.09
C MET A 162 -12.03 -2.36 4.59
N GLY A 163 -11.96 -3.69 4.70
CA GLY A 163 -13.03 -4.49 5.29
C GLY A 163 -13.36 -4.09 6.73
N PHE A 164 -12.41 -3.61 7.52
CA PHE A 164 -12.63 -3.11 8.88
C PHE A 164 -13.57 -1.88 8.97
N VAL A 165 -13.73 -1.17 7.86
CA VAL A 165 -14.70 -0.05 7.77
C VAL A 165 -15.96 -0.43 7.01
N GLY A 166 -16.17 -1.74 6.76
CA GLY A 166 -17.40 -2.25 6.15
C GLY A 166 -17.35 -2.36 4.63
N ALA A 167 -16.16 -2.37 4.03
CA ALA A 167 -15.98 -2.57 2.59
C ALA A 167 -15.99 -4.05 2.14
N GLY A 168 -16.42 -4.98 2.98
CA GLY A 168 -16.55 -6.40 2.65
C GLY A 168 -15.30 -7.25 2.89
N GLY A 169 -15.38 -8.51 2.53
CA GLY A 169 -14.27 -9.46 2.51
C GLY A 169 -13.76 -9.92 3.89
N LEU A 170 -12.55 -10.51 3.90
CA LEU A 170 -11.91 -11.04 5.12
C LEU A 170 -11.76 -10.00 6.23
N GLY A 171 -11.57 -8.72 5.89
CA GLY A 171 -11.42 -7.67 6.89
C GLY A 171 -12.69 -7.42 7.67
N GLN A 172 -13.84 -7.46 7.01
CA GLN A 172 -15.14 -7.30 7.67
C GLN A 172 -15.44 -8.50 8.57
N LEU A 173 -15.15 -9.71 8.10
CA LEU A 173 -15.31 -10.92 8.91
C LEU A 173 -14.40 -10.91 10.14
N MET A 174 -13.15 -10.42 9.99
CA MET A 174 -12.21 -10.26 11.09
C MET A 174 -12.70 -9.23 12.12
N ASP A 175 -13.18 -8.08 11.66
CA ASP A 175 -13.73 -7.03 12.54
C ASP A 175 -14.92 -7.56 13.37
N GLN A 176 -15.81 -8.33 12.75
CA GLN A 176 -16.94 -8.97 13.41
C GLN A 176 -16.48 -9.99 14.46
N ALA A 177 -15.58 -10.91 14.11
CA ALA A 177 -15.05 -11.91 15.03
C ALA A 177 -14.36 -11.28 16.24
N MET A 178 -13.60 -10.20 16.01
CA MET A 178 -12.91 -9.46 17.09
C MET A 178 -13.88 -8.70 17.98
N LYS A 179 -14.92 -8.06 17.44
CA LYS A 179 -15.96 -7.37 18.24
C LYS A 179 -16.78 -8.33 19.08
N MET A 180 -17.01 -9.55 18.58
CA MET A 180 -17.68 -10.63 19.31
C MET A 180 -16.75 -11.38 20.27
N LEU A 181 -15.46 -11.01 20.32
CA LEU A 181 -14.42 -11.68 21.13
C LEU A 181 -14.27 -13.17 20.79
N ASN A 182 -14.64 -13.59 19.59
CA ASN A 182 -14.51 -14.96 19.10
C ASN A 182 -13.10 -15.19 18.55
N GLY A 183 -12.18 -15.58 19.45
CA GLY A 183 -10.78 -15.79 19.09
C GLY A 183 -10.55 -16.96 18.16
N GLY A 184 -11.38 -18.01 18.21
CA GLY A 184 -11.28 -19.16 17.32
C GLY A 184 -11.53 -18.79 15.85
N GLU A 185 -12.60 -18.03 15.58
CA GLU A 185 -12.87 -17.49 14.25
C GLU A 185 -11.77 -16.54 13.78
N ALA A 186 -11.35 -15.61 14.66
CA ALA A 186 -10.29 -14.66 14.35
C ALA A 186 -8.98 -15.38 13.98
N ALA A 187 -8.63 -16.48 14.66
CA ALA A 187 -7.45 -17.30 14.33
C ALA A 187 -7.57 -17.95 12.94
N SER A 188 -8.73 -18.51 12.61
CA SER A 188 -8.98 -19.11 11.30
C SER A 188 -8.93 -18.09 10.17
N ILE A 189 -9.51 -16.89 10.38
CA ILE A 189 -9.46 -15.80 9.41
C ILE A 189 -8.01 -15.32 9.22
N LEU A 190 -7.23 -15.20 10.29
CA LEU A 190 -5.83 -14.81 10.22
C LEU A 190 -5.00 -15.83 9.44
N LEU A 191 -5.19 -17.12 9.69
CA LEU A 191 -4.52 -18.20 8.94
C LEU A 191 -4.91 -18.16 7.45
N ALA A 192 -6.20 -18.03 7.15
CA ALA A 192 -6.67 -17.91 5.76
C ALA A 192 -6.09 -16.69 5.06
N PHE A 193 -6.01 -15.55 5.76
CA PHE A 193 -5.37 -14.35 5.24
C PHE A 193 -3.88 -14.55 4.96
N MET A 194 -3.14 -15.19 5.87
CA MET A 194 -1.72 -15.52 5.65
C MET A 194 -1.54 -16.40 4.40
N VAL A 195 -2.35 -17.45 4.26
CA VAL A 195 -2.32 -18.32 3.07
C VAL A 195 -2.62 -17.52 1.81
N LEU A 196 -3.64 -16.64 1.84
CA LEU A 196 -4.00 -15.80 0.71
C LEU A 196 -2.85 -14.87 0.30
N VAL A 197 -2.18 -14.21 1.26
CA VAL A 197 -1.04 -13.31 0.98
C VAL A 197 0.13 -14.11 0.40
N PHE A 198 0.49 -15.26 0.98
CA PHE A 198 1.57 -16.11 0.44
C PHE A 198 1.25 -16.61 -0.97
N ALA A 199 0.00 -16.98 -1.24
CA ALA A 199 -0.44 -17.39 -2.58
C ALA A 199 -0.35 -16.22 -3.57
N ALA A 200 -0.79 -15.02 -3.16
CA ALA A 200 -0.71 -13.81 -3.97
C ALA A 200 0.73 -13.39 -4.27
N ASP A 201 1.62 -13.41 -3.26
CA ASP A 201 3.07 -13.14 -3.41
C ASP A 201 3.69 -14.14 -4.39
N GLY A 202 3.37 -15.43 -4.25
CA GLY A 202 3.86 -16.50 -5.12
C GLY A 202 3.41 -16.32 -6.58
N LEU A 203 2.11 -16.05 -6.77
CA LEU A 203 1.51 -15.82 -8.08
C LEU A 203 2.07 -14.54 -8.73
N SER A 204 2.16 -13.45 -7.98
CA SER A 204 2.76 -12.19 -8.43
C SER A 204 4.22 -12.39 -8.86
N GLY A 205 5.02 -13.11 -8.06
CA GLY A 205 6.40 -13.45 -8.40
C GLY A 205 6.53 -14.34 -9.64
N TRP A 206 5.61 -15.28 -9.82
CA TRP A 206 5.56 -16.13 -11.01
C TRP A 206 5.18 -15.33 -12.26
N LEU A 207 4.14 -14.47 -12.18
CA LEU A 207 3.72 -13.59 -13.26
C LEU A 207 4.85 -12.65 -13.72
N ARG A 208 5.53 -12.02 -12.78
CA ARG A 208 6.67 -11.13 -13.10
C ARG A 208 7.79 -11.87 -13.80
N ARG A 209 8.17 -13.08 -13.34
CA ARG A 209 9.17 -13.93 -14.03
C ARG A 209 8.72 -14.36 -15.42
N ALA A 210 7.42 -14.63 -15.61
CA ALA A 210 6.88 -14.95 -16.92
C ALA A 210 6.94 -13.75 -17.90
N LEU A 211 6.80 -12.52 -17.39
CA LEU A 211 6.96 -11.29 -18.17
C LEU A 211 8.43 -10.99 -18.53
N ASP A 212 9.38 -11.42 -17.69
CA ASP A 212 10.81 -11.17 -17.90
C ASP A 212 11.45 -12.14 -18.92
N THR A 213 10.85 -13.30 -19.16
CA THR A 213 11.36 -14.27 -20.14
C THR A 213 11.17 -13.73 -21.56
N PRO A 214 12.27 -13.54 -22.34
CA PRO A 214 12.16 -13.11 -23.74
C PRO A 214 11.40 -14.20 -24.54
N PRO A 215 10.54 -13.80 -25.49
CA PRO A 215 9.83 -14.77 -26.34
C PRO A 215 10.84 -15.60 -27.12
N ALA A 216 10.72 -16.91 -27.02
CA ALA A 216 11.64 -17.87 -27.67
C ALA A 216 11.66 -17.78 -29.19
N ASN A 217 10.72 -17.08 -29.81
CA ASN A 217 10.62 -16.87 -31.26
C ASN A 217 10.30 -15.41 -31.57
N ARG A 218 11.19 -14.73 -32.28
CA ARG A 218 11.01 -13.33 -32.74
C ARG A 218 9.85 -13.14 -33.72
N ALA A 219 9.29 -14.22 -34.26
CA ALA A 219 8.26 -14.17 -35.31
C ALA A 219 6.82 -13.95 -34.78
N SER A 220 6.58 -14.11 -33.49
CA SER A 220 5.26 -13.84 -32.88
C SER A 220 5.44 -13.13 -31.54
N PRO A 221 5.08 -11.83 -31.44
CA PRO A 221 5.14 -11.09 -30.19
C PRO A 221 4.13 -11.62 -29.14
N PHE A 222 3.12 -12.40 -29.58
CA PHE A 222 2.12 -13.04 -28.74
C PHE A 222 2.22 -14.57 -28.87
N GLY A 223 3.05 -15.20 -28.02
CA GLY A 223 3.02 -16.66 -27.87
C GLY A 223 1.69 -17.10 -27.22
N TRP A 224 1.25 -18.34 -27.53
CA TRP A 224 -0.01 -18.90 -26.98
C TRP A 224 -0.12 -18.76 -25.43
N ARG A 225 1.02 -18.81 -24.72
CA ARG A 225 1.08 -18.64 -23.26
C ARG A 225 0.71 -17.21 -22.83
N SER A 226 1.18 -16.18 -23.51
CA SER A 226 0.83 -14.78 -23.22
C SER A 226 -0.63 -14.48 -23.55
N THR A 227 -1.16 -15.09 -24.59
CA THR A 227 -2.58 -14.98 -24.96
C THR A 227 -3.47 -15.64 -23.91
N LEU A 228 -3.12 -16.85 -23.45
CA LEU A 228 -3.84 -17.53 -22.38
C LEU A 228 -3.80 -16.75 -21.05
N LEU A 229 -2.65 -16.20 -20.68
CA LEU A 229 -2.53 -15.35 -19.49
C LEU A 229 -3.41 -14.10 -19.62
N GLY A 230 -3.42 -13.45 -20.78
CA GLY A 230 -4.29 -12.30 -21.05
C GLY A 230 -5.78 -12.66 -20.92
N LEU A 231 -6.18 -13.78 -21.51
CA LEU A 231 -7.57 -14.28 -21.43
C LEU A 231 -7.96 -14.63 -19.98
N ALA A 232 -7.07 -15.30 -19.24
CA ALA A 232 -7.30 -15.62 -17.82
C ALA A 232 -7.45 -14.36 -16.96
N LEU A 233 -6.67 -13.32 -17.23
CA LEU A 233 -6.75 -12.04 -16.55
C LEU A 233 -8.07 -11.33 -16.85
N VAL A 234 -8.48 -11.27 -18.12
CA VAL A 234 -9.78 -10.71 -18.52
C VAL A 234 -10.94 -11.49 -17.91
N ALA A 235 -10.87 -12.82 -17.93
CA ALA A 235 -11.88 -13.68 -17.31
C ALA A 235 -11.96 -13.44 -15.78
N GLY A 236 -10.81 -13.31 -15.11
CA GLY A 236 -10.73 -12.96 -13.69
C GLY A 236 -11.36 -11.61 -13.36
N VAL A 237 -11.14 -10.60 -14.19
CA VAL A 237 -11.76 -9.27 -14.05
C VAL A 237 -13.28 -9.38 -14.20
N ILE A 238 -13.76 -10.02 -15.26
CA ILE A 238 -15.21 -10.19 -15.50
C ILE A 238 -15.85 -10.98 -14.35
N ALA A 239 -15.23 -12.07 -13.91
CA ALA A 239 -15.69 -12.87 -12.79
C ALA A 239 -15.76 -12.04 -11.49
N SER A 240 -14.80 -11.17 -11.23
CA SER A 240 -14.78 -10.30 -10.05
C SER A 240 -15.93 -9.31 -10.04
N PHE A 241 -16.21 -8.64 -11.15
CA PHE A 241 -17.34 -7.72 -11.26
C PHE A 241 -18.70 -8.43 -11.14
N ASN A 242 -18.83 -9.61 -11.75
CA ASN A 242 -20.05 -10.42 -11.63
C ASN A 242 -20.26 -10.94 -10.20
N PHE A 243 -19.19 -11.40 -9.54
CA PHE A 243 -19.27 -11.93 -8.18
C PHE A 243 -19.65 -10.85 -7.16
N LEU A 244 -19.16 -9.63 -7.34
CA LEU A 244 -19.46 -8.52 -6.43
C LEU A 244 -20.83 -7.88 -6.69
N GLU A 245 -21.52 -8.28 -7.76
CA GLU A 245 -22.80 -7.70 -8.17
C GLU A 245 -22.80 -6.16 -8.23
N ILE A 246 -21.63 -5.58 -8.49
CA ILE A 246 -21.48 -4.13 -8.56
C ILE A 246 -22.16 -3.64 -9.82
N GLY A 247 -23.33 -3.06 -9.65
CA GLY A 247 -24.03 -2.37 -10.72
C GLY A 247 -23.27 -1.11 -11.15
N LEU A 248 -22.27 -1.26 -12.03
CA LEU A 248 -21.52 -0.10 -12.57
C LEU A 248 -22.45 0.98 -13.11
N LYS A 249 -23.64 0.60 -13.60
CA LYS A 249 -24.66 1.52 -14.03
C LYS A 249 -25.21 2.36 -12.86
N SER A 250 -25.38 1.80 -11.68
CA SER A 250 -25.88 2.54 -10.50
C SER A 250 -24.86 3.54 -9.96
N LEU A 251 -23.56 3.23 -10.08
CA LEU A 251 -22.48 4.13 -9.68
C LEU A 251 -22.30 5.32 -10.66
N LEU A 252 -22.66 5.14 -11.93
CA LEU A 252 -22.56 6.16 -12.99
C LEU A 252 -23.87 6.95 -13.20
N THR A 253 -24.84 6.83 -12.30
CA THR A 253 -26.09 7.59 -12.39
C THR A 253 -25.89 9.06 -11.97
N VAL A 254 -26.70 9.92 -12.52
CA VAL A 254 -26.76 11.35 -12.10
C VAL A 254 -27.10 11.45 -10.61
N THR A 255 -27.91 10.52 -10.10
CA THR A 255 -28.26 10.43 -8.68
C THR A 255 -27.04 10.17 -7.81
N ALA A 256 -26.18 9.22 -8.19
CA ALA A 256 -24.93 8.94 -7.47
C ALA A 256 -23.97 10.14 -7.49
N ALA A 257 -23.82 10.79 -8.66
CA ALA A 257 -23.03 12.01 -8.77
C ALA A 257 -23.57 13.15 -7.90
N LYS A 258 -24.89 13.29 -7.80
CA LYS A 258 -25.54 14.28 -6.93
C LYS A 258 -25.29 13.96 -5.45
N SER A 259 -25.48 12.72 -5.02
CA SER A 259 -25.21 12.30 -3.64
C SER A 259 -23.74 12.53 -3.25
N ILE A 260 -22.80 12.24 -4.16
CA ILE A 260 -21.35 12.52 -3.92
C ILE A 260 -21.14 14.03 -3.79
N SER A 261 -21.75 14.85 -4.66
CA SER A 261 -21.56 16.31 -4.62
C SER A 261 -22.17 16.93 -3.36
N GLU A 262 -23.33 16.50 -2.95
CA GLU A 262 -23.98 16.92 -1.70
C GLU A 262 -23.11 16.55 -0.49
N PHE A 263 -22.67 15.32 -0.43
CA PHE A 263 -21.78 14.83 0.63
C PHE A 263 -20.46 15.61 0.69
N VAL A 264 -19.82 15.90 -0.46
CA VAL A 264 -18.58 16.69 -0.51
C VAL A 264 -18.81 18.12 -0.04
N VAL A 265 -19.96 18.72 -0.35
CA VAL A 265 -20.28 20.08 0.11
C VAL A 265 -20.42 20.16 1.62
N GLU A 266 -20.90 19.11 2.30
CA GLU A 266 -21.01 19.04 3.75
C GLU A 266 -19.65 19.10 4.50
N PHE A 267 -18.55 18.79 3.79
CA PHE A 267 -17.20 18.93 4.32
C PHE A 267 -16.68 20.39 4.33
N PHE A 268 -17.42 21.32 3.73
CA PHE A 268 -17.03 22.72 3.62
C PHE A 268 -18.06 23.65 4.27
N PRO A 269 -17.60 24.64 5.06
CA PRO A 269 -16.22 24.93 5.42
C PRO A 269 -15.68 24.00 6.51
N PRO A 270 -14.35 23.72 6.53
CA PRO A 270 -13.74 22.95 7.61
C PRO A 270 -13.84 23.73 8.94
N ASP A 271 -14.02 23.00 10.04
CA ASP A 271 -14.05 23.62 11.37
C ASP A 271 -12.66 24.14 11.75
N SER A 272 -12.58 25.46 11.95
CA SER A 272 -11.36 26.18 12.34
C SER A 272 -11.43 26.74 13.76
N SER A 273 -12.35 26.26 14.60
CA SER A 273 -12.44 26.68 16.00
C SER A 273 -11.16 26.36 16.77
N ALA A 274 -10.73 27.27 17.64
CA ALA A 274 -9.46 27.12 18.38
C ALA A 274 -9.45 25.84 19.23
N GLU A 275 -10.59 25.47 19.82
CA GLU A 275 -10.71 24.23 20.60
C GLU A 275 -10.53 22.99 19.73
N TRP A 276 -11.14 22.97 18.54
CA TRP A 276 -11.00 21.86 17.60
C TRP A 276 -9.58 21.74 17.06
N LEU A 277 -8.98 22.86 16.66
CA LEU A 277 -7.59 22.88 16.19
C LEU A 277 -6.60 22.39 17.27
N ALA A 278 -6.85 22.66 18.55
CA ALA A 278 -6.02 22.13 19.64
C ALA A 278 -6.14 20.59 19.74
N LYS A 279 -7.36 20.03 19.58
CA LYS A 279 -7.57 18.56 19.52
C LYS A 279 -6.86 17.94 18.30
N VAL A 280 -6.96 18.56 17.15
CA VAL A 280 -6.28 18.12 15.92
C VAL A 280 -4.75 18.18 16.07
N ALA A 281 -4.21 19.26 16.67
CA ALA A 281 -2.78 19.37 16.94
C ALA A 281 -2.27 18.26 17.87
N LYS A 282 -3.04 17.92 18.92
CA LYS A 282 -2.75 16.76 19.77
C LYS A 282 -2.74 15.46 18.97
N GLY A 283 -3.75 15.25 18.11
CA GLY A 283 -3.82 14.07 17.22
C GLY A 283 -2.62 13.98 16.24
N ILE A 284 -2.15 15.10 15.69
CA ILE A 284 -0.92 15.16 14.88
C ILE A 284 0.27 14.68 15.70
N TRP A 285 0.43 15.20 16.93
CA TRP A 285 1.55 14.82 17.80
C TRP A 285 1.52 13.34 18.18
N GLU A 286 0.35 12.80 18.51
CA GLU A 286 0.17 11.38 18.79
C GLU A 286 0.53 10.52 17.56
N THR A 287 0.05 10.88 16.37
CA THR A 287 0.35 10.17 15.12
C THR A 287 1.86 10.18 14.83
N LEU A 288 2.53 11.33 15.03
CA LEU A 288 3.98 11.43 14.91
C LEU A 288 4.70 10.54 15.92
N ALA A 289 4.30 10.58 17.17
CA ALA A 289 4.90 9.78 18.25
C ALA A 289 4.76 8.27 17.96
N ILE A 290 3.57 7.81 17.58
CA ILE A 290 3.31 6.41 17.19
C ILE A 290 4.25 5.99 16.05
N SER A 291 4.35 6.81 15.01
CA SER A 291 5.17 6.50 13.84
C SER A 291 6.66 6.46 14.13
N VAL A 292 7.17 7.42 14.90
CA VAL A 292 8.60 7.50 15.28
C VAL A 292 8.96 6.34 16.21
N VAL A 293 8.22 6.14 17.29
CA VAL A 293 8.49 5.07 18.25
C VAL A 293 8.39 3.71 17.58
N GLY A 294 7.30 3.47 16.82
CA GLY A 294 7.10 2.21 16.08
C GLY A 294 8.23 1.94 15.07
N THR A 295 8.67 2.97 14.34
CA THR A 295 9.78 2.81 13.37
C THR A 295 11.11 2.58 14.05
N LEU A 296 11.43 3.27 15.14
CA LEU A 296 12.68 3.08 15.87
C LEU A 296 12.76 1.68 16.49
N LEU A 297 11.69 1.23 17.15
CA LEU A 297 11.61 -0.13 17.67
C LEU A 297 11.79 -1.17 16.55
N ALA A 298 11.12 -0.96 15.42
CA ALA A 298 11.25 -1.83 14.25
C ALA A 298 12.67 -1.82 13.64
N ALA A 299 13.31 -0.66 13.60
CA ALA A 299 14.68 -0.56 13.07
C ALA A 299 15.67 -1.33 13.94
N ILE A 300 15.56 -1.21 15.27
CA ILE A 300 16.40 -1.93 16.22
C ILE A 300 16.14 -3.44 16.12
N ALA A 301 14.88 -3.86 16.24
CA ALA A 301 14.51 -5.28 16.17
C ALA A 301 14.84 -5.89 14.79
N GLY A 302 14.53 -5.17 13.70
CA GLY A 302 14.84 -5.58 12.33
C GLY A 302 16.35 -5.74 12.08
N LEU A 303 17.17 -4.83 12.59
CA LEU A 303 18.63 -4.94 12.49
C LEU A 303 19.16 -6.16 13.25
N LEU A 304 18.70 -6.38 14.48
CA LEU A 304 19.09 -7.55 15.29
C LEU A 304 18.74 -8.87 14.59
N LEU A 305 17.53 -8.97 14.01
CA LEU A 305 17.07 -10.16 13.30
C LEU A 305 17.75 -10.32 11.91
N ALA A 306 18.27 -9.24 11.33
CA ALA A 306 18.99 -9.25 10.05
C ALA A 306 20.48 -9.62 10.19
N LEU A 307 21.05 -9.67 11.41
CA LEU A 307 22.45 -10.02 11.61
C LEU A 307 22.76 -11.41 11.04
N PRO A 308 23.96 -11.60 10.43
CA PRO A 308 24.31 -12.84 9.72
C PRO A 308 24.14 -14.12 10.54
N ARG A 309 24.39 -14.05 11.85
CA ARG A 309 24.25 -15.17 12.78
C ARG A 309 22.79 -15.64 12.95
N TRP A 310 21.82 -14.72 12.86
CA TRP A 310 20.42 -14.97 13.19
C TRP A 310 19.51 -15.08 11.98
N ARG A 311 20.01 -14.79 10.79
CA ARG A 311 19.19 -14.64 9.58
C ARG A 311 18.41 -15.90 9.20
N ALA A 312 19.08 -17.05 9.13
CA ALA A 312 18.46 -18.29 8.65
C ALA A 312 17.26 -18.73 9.52
N PRO A 313 17.36 -18.84 10.87
CA PRO A 313 16.24 -19.24 11.71
C PRO A 313 15.13 -18.16 11.81
N PHE A 314 15.47 -16.86 11.65
CA PHE A 314 14.51 -15.78 11.82
C PHE A 314 13.87 -15.27 10.51
N SER A 315 14.31 -15.77 9.35
CA SER A 315 13.70 -15.39 8.06
C SER A 315 12.21 -15.72 8.00
N PHE A 316 11.78 -16.83 8.58
CA PHE A 316 10.37 -17.20 8.70
C PHE A 316 9.60 -16.20 9.57
N ILE A 317 10.16 -15.81 10.71
CA ILE A 317 9.56 -14.81 11.61
C ILE A 317 9.40 -13.47 10.91
N LEU A 318 10.43 -12.98 10.22
CA LEU A 318 10.39 -11.74 9.47
C LEU A 318 9.31 -11.77 8.36
N ASN A 319 9.21 -12.90 7.66
CA ASN A 319 8.18 -13.08 6.64
C ASN A 319 6.77 -13.08 7.24
N THR A 320 6.56 -13.76 8.37
CA THR A 320 5.27 -13.78 9.08
C THR A 320 4.88 -12.39 9.56
N LEU A 321 5.80 -11.67 10.23
CA LEU A 321 5.54 -10.33 10.75
C LEU A 321 5.09 -9.35 9.65
N ARG A 322 5.70 -9.40 8.46
CA ARG A 322 5.34 -8.51 7.34
C ARG A 322 4.11 -8.96 6.58
N SER A 323 3.73 -10.24 6.65
CA SER A 323 2.58 -10.77 5.90
C SER A 323 1.26 -10.39 6.54
N VAL A 324 1.22 -10.25 7.85
CA VAL A 324 0.04 -9.80 8.60
C VAL A 324 -0.10 -8.28 8.44
N PRO A 325 -1.28 -7.76 8.01
CA PRO A 325 -1.52 -6.32 7.89
C PRO A 325 -1.35 -5.59 9.21
N GLU A 326 -0.94 -4.34 9.13
CA GLU A 326 -0.73 -3.47 10.27
C GLU A 326 -1.99 -3.34 11.14
N LEU A 327 -3.16 -3.29 10.50
CA LEU A 327 -4.43 -3.14 11.20
C LEU A 327 -4.79 -4.38 12.03
N VAL A 328 -4.47 -5.58 11.53
CA VAL A 328 -4.65 -6.83 12.28
C VAL A 328 -3.71 -6.85 13.49
N TRP A 329 -2.45 -6.44 13.31
CA TRP A 329 -1.53 -6.27 14.43
C TRP A 329 -2.07 -5.27 15.45
N ALA A 330 -2.65 -4.14 14.98
CA ALA A 330 -3.23 -3.13 15.87
C ALA A 330 -4.39 -3.68 16.71
N THR A 331 -5.25 -4.48 16.09
CA THR A 331 -6.36 -5.11 16.82
C THR A 331 -5.84 -6.10 17.87
N ILE A 332 -4.87 -6.95 17.51
CA ILE A 332 -4.26 -7.92 18.44
C ILE A 332 -3.56 -7.19 19.60
N THR A 333 -2.79 -6.15 19.30
CA THR A 333 -2.09 -5.37 20.34
C THR A 333 -3.06 -4.58 21.20
N ALA A 334 -4.12 -4.00 20.64
CA ALA A 334 -5.16 -3.32 21.39
C ALA A 334 -5.87 -4.25 22.38
N LEU A 335 -6.13 -5.50 21.99
CA LEU A 335 -6.69 -6.51 22.89
C LEU A 335 -5.70 -6.98 23.96
N ALA A 336 -4.39 -6.98 23.64
CA ALA A 336 -3.36 -7.45 24.57
C ALA A 336 -2.95 -6.41 25.63
N VAL A 337 -2.82 -5.14 25.22
CA VAL A 337 -2.27 -4.06 26.07
C VAL A 337 -3.25 -2.91 26.32
N GLY A 338 -4.47 -3.00 25.77
CA GLY A 338 -5.49 -1.95 25.84
C GLY A 338 -5.42 -0.98 24.65
N LEU A 339 -6.50 -0.20 24.49
CA LEU A 339 -6.60 0.84 23.45
C LEU A 339 -5.65 1.99 23.76
N GLY A 340 -5.07 2.59 22.74
CA GLY A 340 -4.27 3.80 22.85
C GLY A 340 -3.00 3.80 22.00
N PRO A 341 -2.22 4.90 22.05
CA PRO A 341 -1.04 5.11 21.20
C PRO A 341 0.05 4.04 21.35
N PHE A 342 0.16 3.41 22.54
CA PHE A 342 1.12 2.35 22.76
C PHE A 342 0.81 1.09 21.95
N ALA A 343 -0.47 0.68 21.89
CA ALA A 343 -0.90 -0.45 21.05
C ALA A 343 -0.61 -0.19 19.58
N GLY A 344 -0.86 1.04 19.09
CA GLY A 344 -0.53 1.43 17.74
C GLY A 344 0.97 1.40 17.42
N ALA A 345 1.79 1.93 18.32
CA ALA A 345 3.25 1.90 18.17
C ALA A 345 3.80 0.46 18.16
N LEU A 346 3.25 -0.43 19.01
CA LEU A 346 3.64 -1.84 19.05
C LEU A 346 3.22 -2.59 17.78
N ALA A 347 1.99 -2.38 17.31
CA ALA A 347 1.50 -2.96 16.05
C ALA A 347 2.39 -2.57 14.86
N LEU A 348 2.68 -1.28 14.78
CA LEU A 348 3.54 -0.72 13.74
C LEU A 348 4.96 -1.27 13.82
N ALA A 349 5.49 -1.41 15.05
CA ALA A 349 6.80 -2.00 15.29
C ALA A 349 6.86 -3.45 14.81
N LEU A 350 5.87 -4.28 15.12
CA LEU A 350 5.82 -5.69 14.73
C LEU A 350 5.83 -5.85 13.20
N HIS A 351 4.89 -5.21 12.51
CA HIS A 351 4.83 -5.28 11.05
C HIS A 351 6.10 -4.73 10.39
N THR A 352 6.53 -3.55 10.82
CA THR A 352 7.68 -2.86 10.23
C THR A 352 9.00 -3.59 10.50
N THR A 353 9.13 -4.31 11.63
CA THR A 353 10.27 -5.19 11.91
C THR A 353 10.42 -6.26 10.82
N GLY A 354 9.31 -6.87 10.40
CA GLY A 354 9.34 -7.85 9.31
C GLY A 354 9.84 -7.25 7.98
N VAL A 355 9.41 -6.03 7.67
CA VAL A 355 9.80 -5.33 6.44
C VAL A 355 11.24 -4.85 6.49
N LEU A 356 11.62 -4.10 7.54
CA LEU A 356 12.97 -3.55 7.68
C LEU A 356 14.00 -4.66 7.87
N GLY A 357 13.70 -5.70 8.66
CA GLY A 357 14.60 -6.81 8.87
C GLY A 357 15.01 -7.50 7.55
N ARG A 358 14.08 -7.69 6.65
CA ARG A 358 14.37 -8.23 5.31
C ARG A 358 15.20 -7.26 4.46
N LEU A 359 14.81 -5.98 4.39
CA LEU A 359 15.55 -4.97 3.64
C LEU A 359 16.97 -4.79 4.17
N TYR A 360 17.15 -4.84 5.48
CA TYR A 360 18.46 -4.78 6.12
C TYR A 360 19.30 -6.02 5.81
N ALA A 361 18.67 -7.20 5.83
CA ALA A 361 19.35 -8.42 5.44
C ALA A 361 19.89 -8.33 4.00
N GLU A 362 19.07 -7.90 3.06
CA GLU A 362 19.44 -7.71 1.66
C GLU A 362 20.53 -6.62 1.50
N ALA A 363 20.44 -5.51 2.24
CA ALA A 363 21.46 -4.46 2.21
C ALA A 363 22.83 -4.94 2.75
N LEU A 364 22.81 -5.73 3.82
CA LEU A 364 24.02 -6.31 4.40
C LEU A 364 24.67 -7.37 3.49
N ASP A 365 23.84 -8.13 2.74
CA ASP A 365 24.35 -9.09 1.74
C ASP A 365 25.01 -8.41 0.55
N ASN A 366 24.47 -7.27 0.13
CA ASN A 366 25.00 -6.52 -1.00
C ASN A 366 26.14 -5.56 -0.60
N ALA A 367 26.47 -5.46 0.69
CA ALA A 367 27.56 -4.61 1.16
C ALA A 367 28.91 -5.13 0.68
N PRO A 368 29.89 -4.25 0.36
CA PRO A 368 31.24 -4.66 -0.02
C PRO A 368 31.90 -5.55 1.03
N SER A 369 32.28 -6.76 0.66
CA SER A 369 32.89 -7.74 1.56
C SER A 369 34.37 -7.47 1.85
N ALA A 370 35.05 -6.70 0.99
CA ALA A 370 36.50 -6.46 1.06
C ALA A 370 36.97 -5.82 2.39
N PRO A 371 36.33 -4.75 2.94
CA PRO A 371 36.78 -4.16 4.20
C PRO A 371 36.66 -5.11 5.40
N GLY A 372 35.53 -5.84 5.47
CA GLY A 372 35.36 -6.87 6.52
C GLY A 372 36.31 -8.04 6.39
N GLY A 373 36.61 -8.46 5.15
CA GLY A 373 37.60 -9.48 4.84
C GLY A 373 39.00 -9.07 5.26
N ALA A 374 39.44 -7.86 4.95
CA ALA A 374 40.75 -7.32 5.33
C ALA A 374 40.96 -7.30 6.86
N LEU A 375 39.93 -6.87 7.61
CA LEU A 375 39.96 -6.90 9.08
C LEU A 375 40.07 -8.30 9.64
N ARG A 376 39.39 -9.30 9.06
CA ARG A 376 39.50 -10.71 9.46
C ARG A 376 40.90 -11.27 9.18
N LEU A 377 41.50 -10.95 8.04
CA LEU A 377 42.85 -11.31 7.69
C LEU A 377 43.89 -10.68 8.64
N ALA A 378 43.62 -9.49 9.16
CA ALA A 378 44.39 -8.81 10.19
C ALA A 378 44.14 -9.36 11.61
N GLY A 379 43.39 -10.48 11.77
CA GLY A 379 43.13 -11.13 13.05
C GLY A 379 41.97 -10.56 13.85
N ALA A 380 41.15 -9.65 13.32
CA ALA A 380 40.00 -9.09 14.02
C ALA A 380 38.88 -10.16 14.17
N PRO A 381 38.24 -10.26 15.35
CA PRO A 381 37.10 -11.13 15.52
C PRO A 381 35.94 -10.73 14.60
N GLY A 382 35.10 -11.70 14.22
CA GLY A 382 34.01 -11.49 13.24
C GLY A 382 33.06 -10.35 13.57
N SER A 383 32.80 -10.09 14.86
CA SER A 383 31.98 -8.98 15.32
C SER A 383 32.60 -7.60 15.03
N LEU A 384 33.91 -7.44 15.26
CA LEU A 384 34.63 -6.22 14.96
C LEU A 384 34.80 -6.03 13.45
N ALA A 385 35.06 -7.08 12.70
CA ALA A 385 35.11 -7.04 11.24
C ALA A 385 33.75 -6.64 10.64
N PHE A 386 32.65 -7.09 11.22
CA PHE A 386 31.31 -6.64 10.84
C PHE A 386 31.08 -5.15 11.18
N LEU A 387 31.34 -4.78 12.44
CA LEU A 387 31.04 -3.44 12.95
C LEU A 387 31.85 -2.35 12.24
N TYR A 388 33.12 -2.58 11.98
CA TYR A 388 34.04 -1.60 11.38
C TYR A 388 34.26 -1.79 9.88
N GLY A 389 34.01 -2.97 9.33
CA GLY A 389 34.21 -3.26 7.91
C GLY A 389 32.94 -3.26 7.08
N THR A 390 31.89 -3.96 7.53
CA THR A 390 30.67 -4.15 6.73
C THR A 390 29.61 -3.08 7.04
N LEU A 391 29.34 -2.84 8.32
CA LEU A 391 28.26 -1.98 8.77
C LEU A 391 28.41 -0.50 8.29
N PRO A 392 29.60 0.12 8.31
CA PRO A 392 29.74 1.50 7.83
C PRO A 392 29.41 1.65 6.34
N GLY A 393 29.75 0.64 5.54
CA GLY A 393 29.43 0.60 4.11
C GLY A 393 27.93 0.42 3.82
N ALA A 394 27.22 -0.33 4.66
CA ALA A 394 25.78 -0.55 4.55
C ALA A 394 24.94 0.57 5.20
N ALA A 395 25.49 1.30 6.19
CA ALA A 395 24.76 2.24 7.03
C ALA A 395 23.94 3.29 6.24
N PRO A 396 24.46 3.94 5.18
CA PRO A 396 23.66 4.90 4.40
C PRO A 396 22.41 4.28 3.82
N GLN A 397 22.48 3.03 3.35
CA GLN A 397 21.34 2.30 2.79
C GLN A 397 20.35 1.89 3.88
N LEU A 398 20.82 1.42 5.03
CA LEU A 398 19.97 1.08 6.18
C LEU A 398 19.19 2.31 6.67
N ILE A 399 19.85 3.46 6.79
CA ILE A 399 19.23 4.73 7.19
C ILE A 399 18.20 5.17 6.13
N ALA A 400 18.53 5.08 4.84
CA ALA A 400 17.62 5.42 3.77
C ALA A 400 16.33 4.57 3.80
N TYR A 401 16.46 3.26 4.05
CA TYR A 401 15.31 2.36 4.21
C TYR A 401 14.48 2.69 5.45
N THR A 402 15.13 3.04 6.57
CA THR A 402 14.44 3.46 7.79
C THR A 402 13.63 4.72 7.56
N LEU A 403 14.22 5.74 6.94
CA LEU A 403 13.54 7.01 6.64
C LEU A 403 12.38 6.82 5.66
N TYR A 404 12.58 6.01 4.61
CA TYR A 404 11.52 5.67 3.68
C TYR A 404 10.37 4.94 4.39
N ARG A 405 10.71 4.01 5.29
CA ARG A 405 9.69 3.26 6.03
C ARG A 405 8.97 4.14 7.06
N TRP A 406 9.67 5.08 7.69
CA TRP A 406 9.04 6.06 8.58
C TRP A 406 8.02 6.93 7.85
N GLU A 407 8.32 7.40 6.64
CA GLU A 407 7.38 8.11 5.76
C GLU A 407 6.09 7.29 5.52
N MET A 408 6.23 5.98 5.24
CA MET A 408 5.08 5.10 5.09
C MET A 408 4.34 4.90 6.41
N ASN A 409 5.07 4.75 7.51
CA ASN A 409 4.53 4.48 8.83
C ASN A 409 3.68 5.63 9.39
N ILE A 410 3.92 6.88 8.99
CA ILE A 410 3.05 7.99 9.39
C ILE A 410 1.64 7.83 8.81
N ARG A 411 1.53 7.43 7.56
CA ARG A 411 0.22 7.14 6.94
C ARG A 411 -0.45 5.94 7.62
N MET A 412 0.32 4.92 7.95
CA MET A 412 -0.19 3.75 8.66
C MET A 412 -0.60 4.08 10.09
N ALA A 413 0.16 4.91 10.83
CA ALA A 413 -0.21 5.37 12.17
C ALA A 413 -1.57 6.11 12.16
N ALA A 414 -1.82 6.90 11.13
CA ALA A 414 -3.13 7.52 10.94
C ALA A 414 -4.25 6.49 10.69
N ILE A 415 -3.97 5.40 9.98
CA ILE A 415 -4.93 4.30 9.75
C ILE A 415 -5.18 3.50 11.03
N LEU A 416 -4.14 3.22 11.84
CA LEU A 416 -4.27 2.42 13.07
C LEU A 416 -5.22 3.06 14.09
N GLY A 417 -5.42 4.37 14.05
CA GLY A 417 -6.38 5.07 14.87
C GLY A 417 -7.83 4.58 14.73
N PHE A 418 -8.19 3.99 13.57
CA PHE A 418 -9.54 3.42 13.35
C PHE A 418 -9.85 2.22 14.26
N VAL A 419 -8.84 1.53 14.74
CA VAL A 419 -8.98 0.43 15.72
C VAL A 419 -8.61 0.86 17.14
N GLY A 420 -8.64 2.18 17.40
CA GLY A 420 -8.42 2.71 18.76
C GLY A 420 -6.96 2.91 19.14
N ALA A 421 -6.05 3.00 18.17
CA ALA A 421 -4.63 3.27 18.41
C ALA A 421 -4.30 4.77 18.65
N GLY A 422 -5.29 5.63 18.78
CA GLY A 422 -5.07 7.06 18.99
C GLY A 422 -4.79 7.86 17.71
N GLY A 423 -4.38 9.11 17.87
CA GLY A 423 -3.96 9.97 16.78
C GLY A 423 -5.08 10.49 15.88
N LEU A 424 -4.68 11.03 14.70
CA LEU A 424 -5.61 11.62 13.74
C LEU A 424 -6.66 10.63 13.23
N GLY A 425 -6.31 9.35 13.09
CA GLY A 425 -7.25 8.35 12.60
C GLY A 425 -8.41 8.11 13.55
N GLN A 426 -8.17 8.09 14.85
CA GLN A 426 -9.22 7.94 15.84
C GLN A 426 -10.16 9.15 15.85
N LEU A 427 -9.62 10.37 15.74
CA LEU A 427 -10.42 11.58 15.61
C LEU A 427 -11.30 11.52 14.36
N LEU A 428 -10.71 11.15 13.22
CA LEU A 428 -11.45 11.07 11.96
C LEU A 428 -12.59 10.03 12.04
N TYR A 429 -12.30 8.85 12.57
CA TYR A 429 -13.30 7.79 12.70
C TYR A 429 -14.46 8.23 13.60
N PHE A 430 -14.14 8.86 14.72
CA PHE A 430 -15.14 9.35 15.67
C PHE A 430 -16.03 10.41 15.04
N GLU A 431 -15.45 11.46 14.43
CA GLU A 431 -16.23 12.56 13.85
C GLU A 431 -17.07 12.12 12.63
N LEU A 432 -16.54 11.25 11.78
CA LEU A 432 -17.33 10.66 10.70
C LEU A 432 -18.46 9.76 11.23
N SER A 433 -18.24 9.06 12.37
CA SER A 433 -19.29 8.24 12.99
C SER A 433 -20.44 9.07 13.53
N LEU A 434 -20.16 10.30 13.95
CA LEU A 434 -21.14 11.27 14.45
C LEU A 434 -21.70 12.19 13.36
N PHE A 435 -21.32 11.99 12.08
CA PHE A 435 -21.71 12.86 10.95
C PHE A 435 -21.23 14.31 11.07
N HIS A 436 -20.14 14.54 11.81
CA HIS A 436 -19.52 15.86 11.96
C HIS A 436 -18.55 16.12 10.78
N HIS A 437 -19.09 16.40 9.59
CA HIS A 437 -18.32 16.49 8.35
C HIS A 437 -17.31 17.64 8.33
N ALA A 438 -17.65 18.79 8.94
CA ALA A 438 -16.75 19.95 9.03
C ALA A 438 -15.50 19.64 9.88
N GLN A 439 -15.66 18.94 11.02
CA GLN A 439 -14.57 18.51 11.90
C GLN A 439 -13.72 17.44 11.19
N ALA A 440 -14.37 16.47 10.56
CA ALA A 440 -13.69 15.43 9.78
C ALA A 440 -12.84 16.02 8.64
N SER A 441 -13.33 17.07 7.97
CA SER A 441 -12.61 17.79 6.93
C SER A 441 -11.29 18.37 7.44
N THR A 442 -11.29 19.02 8.60
CA THR A 442 -10.09 19.57 9.23
C THR A 442 -9.07 18.48 9.51
N VAL A 443 -9.52 17.31 9.99
CA VAL A 443 -8.64 16.16 10.24
C VAL A 443 -8.04 15.62 8.95
N ILE A 444 -8.84 15.48 7.88
CA ILE A 444 -8.34 15.04 6.56
C ILE A 444 -7.28 16.01 6.01
N ILE A 445 -7.52 17.31 6.12
CA ILE A 445 -6.55 18.33 5.71
C ILE A 445 -5.26 18.21 6.55
N ALA A 446 -5.38 18.00 7.86
CA ALA A 446 -4.23 17.79 8.75
C ALA A 446 -3.44 16.52 8.39
N MET A 447 -4.11 15.40 8.09
CA MET A 447 -3.47 14.17 7.62
C MET A 447 -2.71 14.38 6.31
N LEU A 448 -3.32 15.09 5.36
CA LEU A 448 -2.68 15.41 4.08
C LEU A 448 -1.46 16.32 4.27
N ALA A 449 -1.60 17.38 5.06
CA ALA A 449 -0.51 18.30 5.37
C ALA A 449 0.65 17.59 6.07
N LEU A 450 0.36 16.72 7.04
CA LEU A 450 1.34 15.91 7.74
C LEU A 450 2.08 14.97 6.77
N SER A 451 1.36 14.28 5.91
CA SER A 451 1.93 13.38 4.89
C SER A 451 2.88 14.13 3.96
N ILE A 452 2.48 15.30 3.45
CA ILE A 452 3.31 16.14 2.57
C ILE A 452 4.55 16.65 3.31
N ALA A 453 4.41 17.12 4.55
CA ALA A 453 5.52 17.63 5.35
C ALA A 453 6.58 16.55 5.58
N VAL A 454 6.16 15.34 5.87
CA VAL A 454 7.06 14.20 6.09
C VAL A 454 7.71 13.71 4.80
N ASP A 455 6.97 13.61 3.71
CA ASP A 455 7.52 13.29 2.38
C ASP A 455 8.66 14.26 2.03
N GLN A 456 8.46 15.57 2.25
CA GLN A 456 9.46 16.60 1.98
C GLN A 456 10.67 16.50 2.92
N SER A 457 10.43 16.33 4.22
CA SER A 457 11.48 16.21 5.24
C SER A 457 12.35 14.97 4.99
N SER A 458 11.72 13.82 4.71
CA SER A 458 12.41 12.58 4.37
C SER A 458 13.24 12.71 3.08
N ALA A 459 12.68 13.34 2.05
CA ALA A 459 13.41 13.59 0.80
C ALA A 459 14.61 14.51 1.01
N TRP A 460 14.49 15.55 1.83
CA TRP A 460 15.58 16.47 2.16
C TRP A 460 16.70 15.77 2.93
N LEU A 461 16.35 14.94 3.95
CA LEU A 461 17.33 14.15 4.71
C LEU A 461 18.12 13.21 3.80
N ARG A 462 17.42 12.46 2.92
CA ARG A 462 18.08 11.55 1.96
C ARG A 462 19.02 12.26 0.99
N ARG A 463 18.71 13.51 0.58
CA ARG A 463 19.60 14.30 -0.29
C ARG A 463 20.87 14.71 0.41
N LYS A 464 20.82 15.00 1.73
CA LYS A 464 22.01 15.35 2.52
C LYS A 464 22.96 14.18 2.81
N MET A 465 22.45 12.94 2.71
CA MET A 465 23.22 11.72 2.98
C MET A 465 23.87 11.13 1.71
N ARG A 466 23.53 11.63 0.53
CA ARG A 466 24.21 11.35 -0.74
C ARG A 466 25.38 12.29 -0.95
#